data_cff11e70e8fcd09d79b35c565ee1bb71
#
_entry.id   cff11e70e8fcd09d79b35c565ee1bb71
#
_cell.length_a   1.000
_cell.length_b   1.000
_cell.length_c   1.000
_cell.angle_alpha   90.00
_cell.angle_beta   90.00
_cell.angle_gamma   90.00
#
_symmetry.space_group_name_H-M   'P 1'
#
loop_
_entity.id
_entity.type
_entity.pdbx_description
1 polymer ?
#
loop_
_entity_poly.entity_id
_entity_poly.type
_entity_poly.pdbx_seq_one_letter_code
_entity_poly.pdbx_strand_id
1 'polypeptide(L)'
;MSEKTINIIAEAFKAIPAGNHLVKQDSKRDKRYLKLASYVYHNAIKKNGLHLSSNKEGVAVAYVIDPKKNKKSIGDFINDIKFAFEVSGLKNALSIIKRQNYIQNMRPKDEPYMYWEFSGVNPHYRGMDTASFSMGELRDKVYNDTHERQLPMYSETSIRKNMIVYRRYGFDIYHEWTMPDGSTMWFLKYDTLNKENPIKK
;
A
#
# COMPACT_ATOMS: atom_id res chain seq x y z
N MET A 1 -0.10 11.20 17.74
CA MET A 1 0.46 10.91 16.39
C MET A 1 -0.21 9.69 15.76
N SER A 2 -0.39 8.58 16.48
CA SER A 2 -1.03 7.35 15.96
C SER A 2 -2.45 7.55 15.44
N GLU A 3 -3.31 8.21 16.20
CA GLU A 3 -4.73 8.43 15.83
C GLU A 3 -4.88 9.28 14.55
N LYS A 4 -4.10 10.36 14.42
CA LYS A 4 -4.08 11.19 13.23
C LYS A 4 -3.67 10.41 11.98
N THR A 5 -2.64 9.57 12.09
CA THR A 5 -2.17 8.72 10.99
C THR A 5 -3.20 7.65 10.63
N ILE A 6 -3.83 7.01 11.62
CA ILE A 6 -4.90 6.03 11.39
C ILE A 6 -6.07 6.69 10.64
N ASN A 7 -6.47 7.90 11.02
CA ASN A 7 -7.52 8.64 10.32
C ASN A 7 -7.14 8.94 8.86
N ILE A 8 -5.89 9.35 8.58
CA ILE A 8 -5.42 9.55 7.19
C ILE A 8 -5.56 8.26 6.37
N ILE A 9 -5.15 7.13 6.93
CA ILE A 9 -5.26 5.82 6.28
C ILE A 9 -6.73 5.47 6.03
N ALA A 10 -7.59 5.65 7.03
CA ALA A 10 -9.03 5.37 6.91
C ALA A 10 -9.68 6.19 5.80
N GLU A 11 -9.44 7.51 5.79
CA GLU A 11 -9.98 8.41 4.78
C GLU A 11 -9.40 8.14 3.37
N ALA A 12 -8.13 7.73 3.29
CA ALA A 12 -7.54 7.32 2.02
C ALA A 12 -8.25 6.07 1.45
N PHE A 13 -8.57 5.08 2.28
CA PHE A 13 -9.33 3.89 1.85
C PHE A 13 -10.78 4.21 1.47
N LYS A 14 -11.46 5.09 2.23
CA LYS A 14 -12.84 5.52 1.89
C LYS A 14 -12.94 6.18 0.53
N ALA A 15 -11.89 6.89 0.13
CA ALA A 15 -11.88 7.71 -1.07
C ALA A 15 -11.57 6.94 -2.36
N ILE A 16 -11.28 5.65 -2.29
CA ILE A 16 -10.97 4.83 -3.46
C ILE A 16 -12.05 3.75 -3.69
N PRO A 17 -12.43 3.48 -4.95
CA PRO A 17 -13.43 2.44 -5.25
C PRO A 17 -13.06 1.06 -4.67
N ALA A 18 -11.78 0.68 -4.75
CA ALA A 18 -11.28 -0.56 -4.15
C ALA A 18 -11.54 -0.66 -2.64
N GLY A 19 -11.54 0.46 -1.92
CA GLY A 19 -11.84 0.49 -0.48
C GLY A 19 -13.25 -0.01 -0.16
N ASN A 20 -14.23 0.23 -1.04
CA ASN A 20 -15.60 -0.25 -0.87
C ASN A 20 -15.71 -1.78 -0.92
N HIS A 21 -14.79 -2.45 -1.62
CA HIS A 21 -14.72 -3.92 -1.64
C HIS A 21 -13.99 -4.49 -0.42
N LEU A 22 -13.10 -3.70 0.20
CA LEU A 22 -12.36 -4.12 1.39
C LEU A 22 -13.21 -4.09 2.65
N VAL A 23 -14.26 -3.27 2.70
CA VAL A 23 -15.07 -3.06 3.90
C VAL A 23 -16.53 -3.36 3.59
N LYS A 24 -17.20 -4.14 4.48
CA LYS A 24 -18.64 -4.39 4.38
C LYS A 24 -19.40 -3.07 4.46
N GLN A 25 -20.28 -2.84 3.49
CA GLN A 25 -21.09 -1.63 3.37
C GLN A 25 -22.40 -1.77 4.19
N ASP A 26 -22.30 -1.56 5.50
CA ASP A 26 -23.43 -1.57 6.45
C ASP A 26 -23.36 -0.36 7.40
N SER A 27 -24.27 -0.27 8.37
CA SER A 27 -24.30 0.82 9.36
C SER A 27 -23.00 0.97 10.19
N LYS A 28 -22.14 -0.06 10.20
CA LYS A 28 -20.84 -0.06 10.90
C LYS A 28 -19.67 0.27 9.95
N ARG A 29 -19.93 0.71 8.71
CA ARG A 29 -18.93 0.96 7.68
C ARG A 29 -17.76 1.81 8.17
N ASP A 30 -18.03 2.95 8.79
CA ASP A 30 -16.97 3.87 9.23
C ASP A 30 -16.09 3.28 10.35
N LYS A 31 -16.70 2.57 11.29
CA LYS A 31 -15.96 1.83 12.33
C LYS A 31 -15.06 0.75 11.72
N ARG A 32 -15.49 0.10 10.63
CA ARG A 32 -14.68 -0.91 9.92
C ARG A 32 -13.51 -0.29 9.18
N TYR A 33 -13.68 0.90 8.59
CA TYR A 33 -12.54 1.63 7.98
C TYR A 33 -11.50 2.02 9.01
N LEU A 34 -11.91 2.51 10.17
CA LEU A 34 -10.98 2.80 11.27
C LEU A 34 -10.27 1.54 11.76
N LYS A 35 -10.99 0.42 11.85
CA LYS A 35 -10.39 -0.87 12.23
C LYS A 35 -9.36 -1.35 11.19
N LEU A 36 -9.69 -1.25 9.89
CA LEU A 36 -8.76 -1.55 8.80
C LEU A 36 -7.52 -0.66 8.86
N ALA A 37 -7.72 0.65 9.02
CA ALA A 37 -6.63 1.61 9.11
C ALA A 37 -5.72 1.36 10.31
N SER A 38 -6.31 1.07 11.48
CA SER A 38 -5.58 0.69 12.69
C SER A 38 -4.74 -0.58 12.48
N TYR A 39 -5.30 -1.59 11.82
CA TYR A 39 -4.59 -2.82 11.47
C TYR A 39 -3.39 -2.54 10.55
N VAL A 40 -3.59 -1.78 9.47
CA VAL A 40 -2.51 -1.38 8.54
C VAL A 40 -1.43 -0.60 9.28
N TYR A 41 -1.80 0.37 10.11
CA TYR A 41 -0.89 1.20 10.90
C TYR A 41 -0.01 0.35 11.84
N HIS A 42 -0.62 -0.53 12.64
CA HIS A 42 0.13 -1.36 13.59
C HIS A 42 1.03 -2.38 12.89
N ASN A 43 0.58 -2.96 11.77
CA ASN A 43 1.43 -3.82 10.95
C ASN A 43 2.62 -3.05 10.36
N ALA A 44 2.40 -1.82 9.90
CA ALA A 44 3.47 -0.99 9.36
C ALA A 44 4.53 -0.66 10.42
N ILE A 45 4.12 -0.36 11.64
CA ILE A 45 5.04 -0.15 12.77
C ILE A 45 5.76 -1.44 13.14
N LYS A 46 5.03 -2.55 13.35
CA LYS A 46 5.61 -3.85 13.71
C LYS A 46 6.70 -4.29 12.73
N LYS A 47 6.56 -3.94 11.46
CA LYS A 47 7.48 -4.33 10.38
C LYS A 47 8.50 -3.25 10.01
N ASN A 48 8.58 -2.16 10.80
CA ASN A 48 9.45 -1.02 10.52
C ASN A 48 9.30 -0.45 9.10
N GLY A 49 8.07 -0.49 8.58
CA GLY A 49 7.75 -0.08 7.21
C GLY A 49 6.93 1.21 7.10
N LEU A 50 6.66 1.89 8.22
CA LEU A 50 5.87 3.11 8.23
C LEU A 50 6.74 4.32 7.88
N HIS A 51 6.36 5.03 6.82
CA HIS A 51 6.96 6.30 6.44
C HIS A 51 5.91 7.42 6.54
N LEU A 52 6.31 8.53 7.15
CA LEU A 52 5.46 9.72 7.31
C LEU A 52 6.15 10.91 6.67
N SER A 53 5.37 11.79 6.05
CA SER A 53 5.86 13.10 5.63
C SER A 53 6.23 13.94 6.86
N SER A 54 7.27 14.76 6.74
CA SER A 54 7.82 15.54 7.87
C SER A 54 7.03 16.80 8.20
N ASN A 55 6.05 17.19 7.39
CA ASN A 55 5.20 18.31 7.72
C ASN A 55 4.38 18.00 8.98
N LYS A 56 4.32 18.98 9.89
CA LYS A 56 3.68 18.85 11.22
C LYS A 56 2.22 18.41 11.19
N GLU A 57 1.57 18.49 10.03
CA GLU A 57 0.15 18.19 9.86
C GLU A 57 -0.14 16.74 9.48
N GLY A 58 0.88 15.95 9.14
CA GLY A 58 0.72 14.54 8.80
C GLY A 58 -0.13 14.36 7.55
N VAL A 59 0.32 14.93 6.43
CA VAL A 59 -0.44 14.98 5.17
C VAL A 59 -0.40 13.67 4.41
N ALA A 60 0.72 12.97 4.44
CA ALA A 60 0.91 11.76 3.68
C ALA A 60 1.57 10.64 4.48
N VAL A 61 1.23 9.41 4.14
CA VAL A 61 1.75 8.18 4.75
C VAL A 61 2.02 7.13 3.70
N ALA A 62 3.11 6.38 3.84
CA ALA A 62 3.41 5.20 3.05
C ALA A 62 3.77 4.01 3.95
N TYR A 63 3.44 2.81 3.47
CA TYR A 63 3.79 1.55 4.09
C TYR A 63 4.59 0.72 3.09
N VAL A 64 5.87 0.54 3.39
CA VAL A 64 6.83 -0.18 2.55
C VAL A 64 7.54 -1.21 3.42
N ILE A 65 7.59 -2.46 2.99
CA ILE A 65 8.17 -3.56 3.76
C ILE A 65 9.21 -4.33 2.97
N ASP A 66 10.09 -5.00 3.70
CA ASP A 66 10.94 -6.09 3.22
C ASP A 66 10.28 -7.43 3.60
N PRO A 67 9.64 -8.14 2.66
CA PRO A 67 8.89 -9.35 2.99
C PRO A 67 9.78 -10.50 3.50
N LYS A 68 11.06 -10.54 3.13
CA LYS A 68 12.00 -11.57 3.63
C LYS A 68 12.29 -11.39 5.12
N LYS A 69 12.41 -10.15 5.57
CA LYS A 69 12.63 -9.84 6.99
C LYS A 69 11.35 -9.97 7.83
N ASN A 70 10.19 -9.93 7.18
CA ASN A 70 8.88 -9.88 7.80
C ASN A 70 8.02 -11.10 7.47
N LYS A 71 8.58 -12.31 7.61
CA LYS A 71 7.84 -13.56 7.39
C LYS A 71 6.65 -13.64 8.35
N LYS A 72 5.49 -13.99 7.81
CA LYS A 72 4.29 -14.23 8.61
C LYS A 72 4.36 -15.57 9.31
N SER A 73 3.99 -15.62 10.58
CA SER A 73 3.73 -16.86 11.29
C SER A 73 2.36 -17.44 10.88
N ILE A 74 2.12 -18.71 11.20
CA ILE A 74 0.80 -19.34 11.01
C ILE A 74 -0.28 -18.59 11.81
N GLY A 75 0.08 -18.11 13.03
CA GLY A 75 -0.81 -17.30 13.85
C GLY A 75 -1.17 -15.96 13.20
N ASP A 76 -0.21 -15.28 12.58
CA ASP A 76 -0.47 -14.04 11.82
C ASP A 76 -1.43 -14.30 10.65
N PHE A 77 -1.28 -15.42 9.94
CA PHE A 77 -2.16 -15.79 8.83
C PHE A 77 -3.60 -16.05 9.29
N ILE A 78 -3.79 -16.78 10.40
CA ILE A 78 -5.12 -17.02 10.97
C ILE A 78 -5.76 -15.70 11.41
N ASN A 79 -5.00 -14.81 12.03
CA ASN A 79 -5.48 -13.50 12.45
C ASN A 79 -5.87 -12.62 11.26
N ASP A 80 -5.07 -12.64 10.18
CA ASP A 80 -5.39 -11.93 8.93
C ASP A 80 -6.72 -12.42 8.34
N ILE A 81 -6.96 -13.73 8.32
CA ILE A 81 -8.21 -14.32 7.83
C ILE A 81 -9.40 -13.88 8.71
N LYS A 82 -9.31 -14.03 10.03
CA LYS A 82 -10.37 -13.59 10.96
C LYS A 82 -10.68 -12.11 10.79
N PHE A 83 -9.64 -11.30 10.68
CA PHE A 83 -9.76 -9.86 10.45
C PHE A 83 -10.46 -9.55 9.12
N ALA A 84 -10.10 -10.24 8.04
CA ALA A 84 -10.75 -10.06 6.74
C ALA A 84 -12.26 -10.38 6.82
N PHE A 85 -12.66 -11.46 7.48
CA PHE A 85 -14.07 -11.77 7.68
C PHE A 85 -14.81 -10.72 8.50
N GLU A 86 -14.19 -10.22 9.55
CA GLU A 86 -14.79 -9.21 10.43
C GLU A 86 -15.00 -7.86 9.73
N VAL A 87 -14.00 -7.42 8.94
CA VAL A 87 -14.04 -6.12 8.25
C VAL A 87 -14.85 -6.17 6.97
N SER A 88 -14.67 -7.22 6.17
CA SER A 88 -15.20 -7.29 4.80
C SER A 88 -16.49 -8.11 4.70
N GLY A 89 -16.79 -8.94 5.70
CA GLY A 89 -17.85 -9.95 5.64
C GLY A 89 -17.45 -11.15 4.76
N LEU A 90 -18.20 -12.25 4.87
CA LEU A 90 -17.84 -13.55 4.29
C LEU A 90 -17.60 -13.49 2.77
N LYS A 91 -18.51 -12.89 2.02
CA LYS A 91 -18.44 -12.85 0.55
C LYS A 91 -17.21 -12.08 0.04
N ASN A 92 -16.97 -10.89 0.60
CA ASN A 92 -15.85 -10.05 0.19
C ASN A 92 -14.51 -10.62 0.69
N ALA A 93 -14.48 -11.23 1.90
CA ALA A 93 -13.26 -11.81 2.45
C ALA A 93 -12.70 -12.91 1.54
N LEU A 94 -13.54 -13.81 1.01
CA LEU A 94 -13.10 -14.85 0.08
C LEU A 94 -12.52 -14.28 -1.22
N SER A 95 -13.13 -13.23 -1.76
CA SER A 95 -12.64 -12.53 -2.94
C SER A 95 -11.29 -11.85 -2.67
N ILE A 96 -11.15 -11.20 -1.52
CA ILE A 96 -9.91 -10.55 -1.08
C ILE A 96 -8.79 -11.58 -0.92
N ILE A 97 -9.05 -12.73 -0.29
CA ILE A 97 -8.07 -13.81 -0.12
C ILE A 97 -7.60 -14.33 -1.48
N LYS A 98 -8.52 -14.60 -2.41
CA LYS A 98 -8.18 -15.06 -3.77
C LYS A 98 -7.31 -14.02 -4.49
N ARG A 99 -7.70 -12.75 -4.44
CA ARG A 99 -6.94 -11.64 -5.02
C ARG A 99 -5.55 -11.55 -4.40
N GLN A 100 -5.44 -11.62 -3.08
CA GLN A 100 -4.17 -11.53 -2.38
C GLN A 100 -3.24 -12.69 -2.71
N ASN A 101 -3.77 -13.91 -2.84
CA ASN A 101 -3.01 -15.07 -3.27
C ASN A 101 -2.47 -14.89 -4.70
N TYR A 102 -3.29 -14.37 -5.62
CA TYR A 102 -2.84 -14.06 -6.97
C TYR A 102 -1.69 -13.04 -6.96
N ILE A 103 -1.86 -11.93 -6.24
CA ILE A 103 -0.84 -10.88 -6.10
C ILE A 103 0.47 -11.47 -5.56
N GLN A 104 0.40 -12.28 -4.49
CA GLN A 104 1.59 -12.89 -3.90
C GLN A 104 2.32 -13.86 -4.85
N ASN A 105 1.56 -14.57 -5.70
CA ASN A 105 2.16 -15.49 -6.68
C ASN A 105 2.88 -14.77 -7.84
N MET A 106 2.52 -13.51 -8.11
CA MET A 106 3.18 -12.70 -9.14
C MET A 106 4.48 -12.05 -8.66
N ARG A 107 4.75 -12.04 -7.36
CA ARG A 107 5.99 -11.49 -6.79
C ARG A 107 7.11 -12.51 -6.77
N PRO A 108 8.39 -12.07 -6.79
CA PRO A 108 9.54 -12.96 -6.65
C PRO A 108 9.46 -13.78 -5.36
N LYS A 109 9.75 -15.10 -5.45
CA LYS A 109 9.76 -16.00 -4.28
C LYS A 109 11.14 -16.11 -3.67
N ASP A 110 12.16 -16.09 -4.50
CA ASP A 110 13.54 -16.44 -4.10
C ASP A 110 14.45 -15.21 -3.95
N GLU A 111 14.09 -14.08 -4.52
CA GLU A 111 14.86 -12.84 -4.46
C GLU A 111 14.33 -11.90 -3.36
N PRO A 112 15.22 -11.17 -2.66
CA PRO A 112 14.81 -10.11 -1.74
C PRO A 112 14.29 -8.90 -2.53
N TYR A 113 13.26 -8.24 -1.99
CA TYR A 113 12.70 -7.03 -2.59
C TYR A 113 12.03 -6.15 -1.54
N MET A 114 11.86 -4.87 -1.86
CA MET A 114 10.99 -3.97 -1.12
C MET A 114 9.58 -4.02 -1.72
N TYR A 115 8.57 -3.96 -0.86
CA TYR A 115 7.18 -3.97 -1.29
C TYR A 115 6.45 -2.73 -0.80
N TRP A 116 6.06 -1.87 -1.75
CA TRP A 116 5.24 -0.69 -1.48
C TRP A 116 3.78 -1.09 -1.44
N GLU A 117 3.30 -1.41 -0.24
CA GLU A 117 1.98 -1.99 -0.01
C GLU A 117 0.86 -0.93 -0.02
N PHE A 118 1.14 0.25 0.51
CA PHE A 118 0.14 1.31 0.65
C PHE A 118 0.78 2.70 0.64
N SER A 119 0.08 3.65 0.05
CA SER A 119 0.30 5.07 0.28
C SER A 119 -1.02 5.83 0.29
N GLY A 120 -1.09 6.85 1.11
CA GLY A 120 -2.29 7.67 1.26
C GLY A 120 -1.95 9.12 1.56
N VAL A 121 -2.79 10.00 1.04
CA VAL A 121 -2.77 11.43 1.33
C VAL A 121 -4.06 11.78 2.06
N ASN A 122 -3.95 12.60 3.09
CA ASN A 122 -5.12 13.16 3.76
C ASN A 122 -6.02 13.86 2.72
N PRO A 123 -7.29 13.43 2.59
CA PRO A 123 -8.21 13.98 1.59
C PRO A 123 -8.39 15.50 1.63
N HIS A 124 -8.23 16.10 2.82
CA HIS A 124 -8.29 17.56 2.99
C HIS A 124 -7.26 18.31 2.13
N TYR A 125 -6.08 17.70 1.88
CA TYR A 125 -5.00 18.32 1.11
C TYR A 125 -4.95 17.85 -0.35
N ARG A 126 -5.90 17.04 -0.80
CA ARG A 126 -5.92 16.56 -2.19
C ARG A 126 -6.07 17.71 -3.17
N GLY A 127 -5.23 17.71 -4.19
CA GLY A 127 -5.19 18.77 -5.20
C GLY A 127 -4.39 20.01 -4.77
N MET A 128 -3.88 20.06 -3.56
CA MET A 128 -3.02 21.13 -3.07
C MET A 128 -1.53 20.77 -3.24
N ASP A 129 -0.69 21.78 -3.38
CA ASP A 129 0.78 21.62 -3.47
C ASP A 129 1.37 20.89 -2.24
N THR A 130 0.78 21.14 -1.06
CA THR A 130 1.14 20.44 0.18
C THR A 130 1.07 18.92 0.05
N ALA A 131 0.04 18.39 -0.61
CA ALA A 131 -0.09 16.95 -0.85
C ALA A 131 0.98 16.44 -1.81
N SER A 132 1.22 17.16 -2.89
CA SER A 132 2.24 16.82 -3.89
C SER A 132 3.64 16.84 -3.30
N PHE A 133 3.97 17.86 -2.50
CA PHE A 133 5.23 17.97 -1.78
C PHE A 133 5.42 16.82 -0.79
N SER A 134 4.40 16.54 0.03
CA SER A 134 4.46 15.46 1.03
C SER A 134 4.62 14.07 0.40
N MET A 135 3.95 13.82 -0.72
CA MET A 135 4.13 12.56 -1.46
C MET A 135 5.50 12.48 -2.14
N GLY A 136 6.03 13.60 -2.63
CA GLY A 136 7.41 13.70 -3.14
C GLY A 136 8.42 13.35 -2.06
N GLU A 137 8.28 13.93 -0.87
CA GLU A 137 9.14 13.64 0.29
C GLU A 137 9.10 12.15 0.69
N LEU A 138 7.90 11.55 0.73
CA LEU A 138 7.76 10.11 1.01
C LEU A 138 8.44 9.25 -0.06
N ARG A 139 8.20 9.57 -1.34
CA ARG A 139 8.87 8.89 -2.44
C ARG A 139 10.39 8.93 -2.27
N ASP A 140 10.93 10.10 -1.97
CA ASP A 140 12.35 10.32 -1.85
C ASP A 140 12.95 9.51 -0.68
N LYS A 141 12.28 9.48 0.46
CA LYS A 141 12.66 8.64 1.60
C LYS A 141 12.68 7.15 1.24
N VAL A 142 11.61 6.68 0.58
CA VAL A 142 11.49 5.27 0.17
C VAL A 142 12.55 4.90 -0.88
N TYR A 143 12.82 5.79 -1.83
CA TYR A 143 13.85 5.55 -2.86
C TYR A 143 15.23 5.48 -2.27
N ASN A 144 15.60 6.41 -1.36
CA ASN A 144 16.88 6.37 -0.68
C ASN A 144 17.07 5.06 0.08
N ASP A 145 16.09 4.62 0.88
CA ASP A 145 16.14 3.34 1.61
C ASP A 145 16.28 2.14 0.65
N THR A 146 15.55 2.16 -0.46
CA THR A 146 15.58 1.09 -1.47
C THR A 146 16.93 1.01 -2.17
N HIS A 147 17.52 2.17 -2.54
CA HIS A 147 18.85 2.24 -3.15
C HIS A 147 19.98 1.91 -2.16
N GLU A 148 19.86 2.30 -0.90
CA GLU A 148 20.82 1.91 0.14
C GLU A 148 20.84 0.39 0.36
N ARG A 149 19.70 -0.25 0.27
CA ARG A 149 19.57 -1.71 0.41
C ARG A 149 19.90 -2.48 -0.86
N GLN A 150 20.01 -1.82 -2.01
CA GLN A 150 20.21 -2.44 -3.31
C GLN A 150 19.13 -3.51 -3.61
N LEU A 151 17.87 -3.20 -3.33
CA LEU A 151 16.74 -4.10 -3.53
C LEU A 151 15.77 -3.52 -4.57
N PRO A 152 15.25 -4.32 -5.52
CA PRO A 152 14.17 -3.88 -6.39
C PRO A 152 12.90 -3.63 -5.56
N MET A 153 12.05 -2.72 -6.03
CA MET A 153 10.79 -2.40 -5.35
C MET A 153 9.59 -2.82 -6.21
N TYR A 154 8.63 -3.45 -5.57
CA TYR A 154 7.38 -3.91 -6.20
C TYR A 154 6.17 -3.22 -5.61
N SER A 155 5.17 -3.01 -6.44
CA SER A 155 3.85 -2.51 -6.05
C SER A 155 2.81 -2.99 -7.03
N GLU A 156 1.52 -2.88 -6.68
CA GLU A 156 0.42 -3.09 -7.63
C GLU A 156 -0.69 -2.06 -7.40
N THR A 157 -1.47 -1.79 -8.43
CA THR A 157 -2.63 -0.92 -8.33
C THR A 157 -3.68 -1.27 -9.39
N SER A 158 -4.95 -1.15 -9.02
CA SER A 158 -6.08 -1.18 -9.97
C SER A 158 -6.59 0.23 -10.33
N ILE A 159 -5.93 1.27 -9.86
CA ILE A 159 -6.29 2.66 -10.11
C ILE A 159 -5.39 3.21 -11.21
N ARG A 160 -5.95 3.48 -12.40
CA ARG A 160 -5.19 3.98 -13.56
C ARG A 160 -4.38 5.25 -13.25
N LYS A 161 -4.93 6.18 -12.46
CA LYS A 161 -4.20 7.40 -12.05
C LYS A 161 -2.95 7.07 -11.25
N ASN A 162 -3.03 6.10 -10.33
CA ASN A 162 -1.88 5.67 -9.54
C ASN A 162 -0.83 4.96 -10.43
N MET A 163 -1.26 4.11 -11.36
CA MET A 163 -0.37 3.47 -12.34
C MET A 163 0.44 4.52 -13.11
N ILE A 164 -0.22 5.59 -13.59
CA ILE A 164 0.46 6.69 -14.30
C ILE A 164 1.48 7.38 -13.39
N VAL A 165 1.15 7.62 -12.12
CA VAL A 165 2.09 8.22 -11.14
C VAL A 165 3.29 7.30 -10.91
N TYR A 166 3.08 6.01 -10.69
CA TYR A 166 4.17 5.04 -10.54
C TYR A 166 5.07 4.99 -11.78
N ARG A 167 4.47 5.02 -13.00
CA ARG A 167 5.25 5.11 -14.25
C ARG A 167 6.14 6.35 -14.30
N ARG A 168 5.62 7.52 -13.90
CA ARG A 168 6.40 8.76 -13.79
C ARG A 168 7.49 8.69 -12.72
N TYR A 169 7.30 7.85 -11.71
CA TYR A 169 8.28 7.55 -10.68
C TYR A 169 9.32 6.50 -11.12
N GLY A 170 9.28 6.06 -12.39
CA GLY A 170 10.24 5.14 -12.96
C GLY A 170 9.92 3.67 -12.77
N PHE A 171 8.72 3.31 -12.30
CA PHE A 171 8.28 1.93 -12.29
C PHE A 171 7.92 1.44 -13.70
N ASP A 172 8.25 0.20 -13.99
CA ASP A 172 7.83 -0.51 -15.18
C ASP A 172 6.70 -1.49 -14.87
N ILE A 173 5.74 -1.62 -15.81
CA ILE A 173 4.69 -2.63 -15.70
C ILE A 173 5.32 -3.96 -16.14
N TYR A 174 5.33 -4.96 -15.26
CA TYR A 174 5.85 -6.29 -15.58
C TYR A 174 4.75 -7.35 -15.76
N HIS A 175 3.53 -7.06 -15.28
CA HIS A 175 2.38 -7.93 -15.46
C HIS A 175 1.07 -7.13 -15.35
N GLU A 176 0.05 -7.57 -16.09
CA GLU A 176 -1.32 -7.05 -16.01
C GLU A 176 -2.29 -8.21 -15.78
N TRP A 177 -3.28 -7.98 -14.92
CA TRP A 177 -4.32 -8.95 -14.65
C TRP A 177 -5.70 -8.34 -14.81
N THR A 178 -6.54 -8.94 -15.68
CA THR A 178 -7.96 -8.62 -15.73
C THR A 178 -8.66 -9.34 -14.59
N MET A 179 -9.13 -8.58 -13.61
CA MET A 179 -9.84 -9.12 -12.44
C MET A 179 -11.23 -9.64 -12.81
N PRO A 180 -11.86 -10.49 -11.96
CA PRO A 180 -13.19 -11.04 -12.24
C PRO A 180 -14.31 -10.00 -12.42
N ASP A 181 -14.12 -8.78 -11.93
CA ASP A 181 -15.03 -7.64 -12.13
C ASP A 181 -14.78 -6.85 -13.42
N GLY A 182 -13.85 -7.32 -14.27
CA GLY A 182 -13.46 -6.69 -15.53
C GLY A 182 -12.45 -5.55 -15.38
N SER A 183 -12.09 -5.14 -14.17
CA SER A 183 -11.07 -4.10 -13.96
C SER A 183 -9.66 -4.66 -14.11
N THR A 184 -8.70 -3.80 -14.47
CA THR A 184 -7.29 -4.18 -14.63
C THR A 184 -6.51 -3.88 -13.37
N MET A 185 -5.66 -4.82 -12.97
CA MET A 185 -4.61 -4.61 -11.98
C MET A 185 -3.26 -4.60 -12.67
N TRP A 186 -2.51 -3.53 -12.46
CA TRP A 186 -1.13 -3.36 -12.96
C TRP A 186 -0.14 -3.73 -11.86
N PHE A 187 0.81 -4.59 -12.21
CA PHE A 187 1.93 -4.98 -11.36
C PHE A 187 3.18 -4.24 -11.80
N LEU A 188 3.82 -3.59 -10.87
CA LEU A 188 4.81 -2.57 -11.10
C LEU A 188 6.12 -2.94 -10.41
N LYS A 189 7.25 -2.78 -11.12
CA LYS A 189 8.60 -2.97 -10.60
C LYS A 189 9.43 -1.71 -10.80
N TYR A 190 10.10 -1.26 -9.78
CA TYR A 190 11.20 -0.31 -9.87
C TYR A 190 12.53 -1.07 -9.72
N ASP A 191 13.31 -1.07 -10.78
CA ASP A 191 14.57 -1.82 -10.83
C ASP A 191 15.72 -0.97 -10.31
N THR A 192 15.93 -1.02 -9.00
CA THR A 192 16.97 -0.26 -8.29
C THR A 192 18.38 -0.61 -8.77
N LEU A 193 18.60 -1.86 -9.22
CA LEU A 193 19.93 -2.33 -9.63
C LEU A 193 20.34 -1.77 -10.98
N ASN A 194 19.37 -1.45 -11.84
CA ASN A 194 19.59 -0.96 -13.21
C ASN A 194 19.21 0.52 -13.40
N LYS A 195 18.77 1.21 -12.34
CA LYS A 195 18.37 2.63 -12.40
C LYS A 195 19.14 3.43 -11.38
N GLU A 196 19.63 4.58 -11.82
CA GLU A 196 20.21 5.57 -10.90
C GLU A 196 19.15 6.11 -9.94
N ASN A 197 19.58 6.45 -8.72
CA ASN A 197 18.68 7.11 -7.77
C ASN A 197 18.31 8.51 -8.30
N PRO A 198 17.04 8.76 -8.66
CA PRO A 198 16.63 10.02 -9.27
C PRO A 198 16.73 11.21 -8.31
N ILE A 199 17.00 10.98 -7.03
CA ILE A 199 17.05 12.00 -5.98
C ILE A 199 18.48 12.52 -5.76
N LYS A 200 19.48 11.74 -6.15
CA LYS A 200 20.91 12.14 -6.00
C LYS A 200 21.44 12.98 -7.18
N LYS A 201 20.55 13.52 -7.99
CA LYS A 201 20.86 14.49 -9.03
C LYS A 201 20.65 15.92 -8.44
#